data_9b10ff57bc455ad966def8f88dc4767d
#
_entry.id   9b10ff57bc455ad966def8f88dc4767d
#
_cell.length_a   1.000
_cell.length_b   1.000
_cell.length_c   1.000
_cell.angle_alpha   90.00
_cell.angle_beta   90.00
_cell.angle_gamma   90.00
#
_symmetry.space_group_name_H-M   'P 1'
#
loop_
_entity.id
_entity.type
_entity.pdbx_description
1 polymer ?
#
loop_
_entity_poly.entity_id
_entity_poly.type
_entity_poly.pdbx_seq_one_letter_code
_entity_poly.pdbx_strand_id
1 'polypeptide(L)'
;RLLGDFFDYLDQQVGEGNWVAGISADHGVATPPEAAQAMGNMEAERFDPGMKQAAVSQVFQEVSREGGSPEETADRAAQLLEERGVVEKAYTHHDLTRGELADSFAVMFRNSHYPGRAHRPLSPYGLEYRFGDGDLVSYRTGTTHGTPYWYDRWVPFMLMGAGVARGSSDSAAYTVDMAPTLAALAGIRAPDDLDGRAIYPR
;
A
#
# COMPACT_ATOMS: atom_id res chain seq x y z
N ARG A 1 0.59 22.90 15.85
CA ARG A 1 0.11 23.33 17.18
C ARG A 1 -0.18 22.09 18.04
N LEU A 2 -1.11 21.21 17.69
CA LEU A 2 -1.48 20.04 18.50
C LEU A 2 -0.28 19.11 18.81
N LEU A 3 0.60 18.84 17.85
CA LEU A 3 1.80 18.05 18.08
C LEU A 3 2.78 18.74 19.05
N GLY A 4 2.93 20.07 18.94
CA GLY A 4 3.74 20.83 19.88
C GLY A 4 3.18 20.72 21.31
N ASP A 5 1.88 20.97 21.47
CA ASP A 5 1.22 20.85 22.76
C ASP A 5 1.34 19.42 23.36
N PHE A 6 1.36 18.39 22.50
CA PHE A 6 1.57 17.00 22.91
C PHE A 6 3.03 16.72 23.35
N PHE A 7 4.00 17.26 22.65
CA PHE A 7 5.41 17.11 23.03
C PHE A 7 5.73 17.85 24.31
N ASP A 8 5.20 19.07 24.50
CA ASP A 8 5.30 19.81 25.75
C ASP A 8 4.67 19.02 26.93
N TYR A 9 3.57 18.31 26.66
CA TYR A 9 2.97 17.42 27.66
C TYR A 9 3.89 16.23 28.00
N LEU A 10 4.53 15.61 27.00
CA LEU A 10 5.51 14.53 27.25
C LEU A 10 6.68 15.02 28.11
N ASP A 11 7.24 16.19 27.81
CA ASP A 11 8.31 16.79 28.62
C ASP A 11 7.89 16.99 30.07
N GLN A 12 6.65 17.41 30.30
CA GLN A 12 6.11 17.57 31.66
C GLN A 12 5.88 16.24 32.39
N GLN A 13 5.47 15.19 31.69
CA GLN A 13 5.11 13.90 32.31
C GLN A 13 6.32 12.99 32.55
N VAL A 14 7.23 12.91 31.61
CA VAL A 14 8.35 11.95 31.63
C VAL A 14 9.72 12.64 31.68
N GLY A 15 9.75 13.95 31.50
CA GLY A 15 10.97 14.77 31.50
C GLY A 15 11.54 14.95 30.08
N GLU A 16 12.12 16.13 29.86
CA GLU A 16 12.79 16.47 28.61
C GLU A 16 13.93 15.47 28.33
N GLY A 17 13.98 14.96 27.09
CA GLY A 17 14.99 13.99 26.67
C GLY A 17 14.77 12.55 27.16
N ASN A 18 13.62 12.25 27.75
CA ASN A 18 13.28 10.89 28.21
C ASN A 18 12.24 10.19 27.33
N TRP A 19 11.96 10.71 26.16
CA TRP A 19 11.04 10.11 25.19
C TRP A 19 11.61 10.20 23.78
N VAL A 20 11.11 9.33 22.91
CA VAL A 20 11.33 9.37 21.47
C VAL A 20 9.99 9.15 20.75
N ALA A 21 9.76 9.90 19.68
CA ALA A 21 8.58 9.78 18.85
C ALA A 21 8.95 9.55 17.39
N GLY A 22 8.17 8.69 16.73
CA GLY A 22 8.20 8.51 15.29
C GLY A 22 6.87 8.97 14.68
N ILE A 23 6.94 9.68 13.57
CA ILE A 23 5.76 10.15 12.82
C ILE A 23 5.87 9.62 11.41
N SER A 24 4.81 8.95 10.97
CA SER A 24 4.61 8.48 9.61
C SER A 24 3.15 8.69 9.20
N ALA A 25 2.78 8.21 8.02
CA ALA A 25 1.40 8.09 7.60
C ALA A 25 1.11 6.64 7.20
N ASP A 26 -0.15 6.28 7.22
CA ASP A 26 -0.66 4.97 6.81
C ASP A 26 -0.58 4.77 5.30
N HIS A 27 -0.77 5.84 4.52
CA HIS A 27 -0.65 5.88 3.06
C HIS A 27 -0.52 7.32 2.55
N GLY A 28 -0.12 7.46 1.29
CA GLY A 28 -0.29 8.68 0.52
C GLY A 28 -1.66 8.71 -0.19
N VAL A 29 -1.79 9.51 -1.23
CA VAL A 29 -3.03 9.62 -2.02
C VAL A 29 -2.72 9.90 -3.49
N ALA A 30 -3.59 9.43 -4.39
CA ALA A 30 -3.52 9.75 -5.80
C ALA A 30 -3.77 11.25 -6.04
N THR A 31 -3.03 11.82 -6.97
CA THR A 31 -3.27 13.21 -7.41
C THR A 31 -4.66 13.29 -8.05
N PRO A 32 -5.55 14.20 -7.63
CA PRO A 32 -6.82 14.42 -8.30
C PRO A 32 -6.61 14.70 -9.79
N PRO A 33 -7.40 14.12 -10.71
CA PRO A 33 -7.22 14.29 -12.16
C PRO A 33 -7.17 15.75 -12.61
N GLU A 34 -7.96 16.62 -12.00
CA GLU A 34 -7.98 18.05 -12.31
C GLU A 34 -6.65 18.73 -11.95
N ALA A 35 -6.01 18.31 -10.87
CA ALA A 35 -4.69 18.80 -10.50
C ALA A 35 -3.60 18.20 -11.41
N ALA A 36 -3.71 16.94 -11.78
CA ALA A 36 -2.81 16.29 -12.72
C ALA A 36 -2.88 16.96 -14.11
N GLN A 37 -4.07 17.27 -14.59
CA GLN A 37 -4.27 18.04 -15.83
C GLN A 37 -3.65 19.45 -15.76
N ALA A 38 -3.83 20.14 -14.64
CA ALA A 38 -3.20 21.45 -14.43
C ALA A 38 -1.66 21.38 -14.40
N MET A 39 -1.09 20.22 -14.08
CA MET A 39 0.36 19.94 -14.13
C MET A 39 0.83 19.38 -15.47
N GLY A 40 -0.06 19.25 -16.47
CA GLY A 40 0.27 18.84 -17.83
C GLY A 40 -0.08 17.39 -18.20
N ASN A 41 -0.61 16.60 -17.29
CA ASN A 41 -1.13 15.27 -17.62
C ASN A 41 -2.58 15.37 -18.11
N MET A 42 -2.74 15.65 -19.39
CA MET A 42 -4.05 15.86 -20.03
C MET A 42 -4.88 14.57 -20.15
N GLU A 43 -4.28 13.40 -19.95
CA GLU A 43 -4.95 12.09 -20.03
C GLU A 43 -5.54 11.65 -18.69
N ALA A 44 -5.24 12.36 -17.61
CA ALA A 44 -5.80 12.03 -16.31
C ALA A 44 -7.32 12.28 -16.30
N GLU A 45 -8.09 11.26 -16.03
CA GLU A 45 -9.55 11.30 -16.02
C GLU A 45 -10.13 10.62 -14.77
N ARG A 46 -11.35 10.99 -14.43
CA ARG A 46 -12.12 10.28 -13.41
C ARG A 46 -12.85 9.11 -14.03
N PHE A 47 -12.90 7.98 -13.33
CA PHE A 47 -13.63 6.81 -13.79
C PHE A 47 -14.97 6.62 -13.08
N ASP A 48 -15.88 5.87 -13.73
CA ASP A 48 -17.10 5.40 -13.09
C ASP A 48 -16.86 4.06 -12.37
N PRO A 49 -16.89 4.04 -11.03
CA PRO A 49 -16.65 2.81 -10.27
C PRO A 49 -17.71 1.75 -10.51
N GLY A 50 -18.93 2.13 -10.92
CA GLY A 50 -19.98 1.19 -11.28
C GLY A 50 -19.67 0.42 -12.55
N MET A 51 -19.10 1.08 -13.55
CA MET A 51 -18.67 0.43 -14.79
C MET A 51 -17.53 -0.55 -14.56
N LYS A 52 -16.48 -0.16 -13.81
CA LYS A 52 -15.37 -1.06 -13.50
C LYS A 52 -15.84 -2.27 -12.68
N GLN A 53 -16.67 -2.05 -11.66
CA GLN A 53 -17.22 -3.14 -10.86
C GLN A 53 -18.10 -4.08 -11.70
N ALA A 54 -18.90 -3.55 -12.62
CA ALA A 54 -19.72 -4.36 -13.51
C ALA A 54 -18.84 -5.21 -14.44
N ALA A 55 -17.78 -4.65 -15.01
CA ALA A 55 -16.85 -5.36 -15.87
C ALA A 55 -16.14 -6.52 -15.14
N VAL A 56 -15.63 -6.27 -13.93
CA VAL A 56 -15.05 -7.33 -13.07
C VAL A 56 -16.08 -8.41 -12.77
N SER A 57 -17.30 -8.01 -12.39
CA SER A 57 -18.38 -8.96 -12.06
C SER A 57 -18.80 -9.81 -13.25
N GLN A 58 -18.80 -9.26 -14.47
CA GLN A 58 -19.09 -10.01 -15.70
C GLN A 58 -18.05 -11.11 -15.94
N VAL A 59 -16.77 -10.82 -15.79
CA VAL A 59 -15.71 -11.83 -15.92
C VAL A 59 -15.90 -12.94 -14.87
N PHE A 60 -16.13 -12.60 -13.62
CA PHE A 60 -16.33 -13.61 -12.57
C PHE A 60 -17.59 -14.47 -12.81
N GLN A 61 -18.67 -13.88 -13.32
CA GLN A 61 -19.86 -14.66 -13.70
C GLN A 61 -19.60 -15.61 -14.88
N GLU A 62 -18.81 -15.18 -15.85
CA GLU A 62 -18.46 -16.00 -17.01
C GLU A 62 -17.64 -17.21 -16.59
N VAL A 63 -16.52 -17.01 -15.91
CA VAL A 63 -15.66 -18.13 -15.46
C VAL A 63 -16.37 -19.07 -14.49
N SER A 64 -17.27 -18.54 -13.66
CA SER A 64 -18.10 -19.37 -12.77
C SER A 64 -19.03 -20.32 -13.55
N ARG A 65 -19.47 -19.95 -14.76
CA ARG A 65 -20.30 -20.80 -15.61
C ARG A 65 -19.47 -21.81 -16.40
N GLU A 66 -18.24 -21.46 -16.75
CA GLU A 66 -17.32 -22.38 -17.44
C GLU A 66 -16.97 -23.56 -16.52
N GLY A 67 -16.94 -23.34 -15.21
CA GLY A 67 -16.57 -24.35 -14.22
C GLY A 67 -15.08 -24.62 -14.20
N GLY A 68 -14.65 -25.61 -13.47
CA GLY A 68 -13.24 -25.98 -13.30
C GLY A 68 -12.84 -26.05 -11.82
N SER A 69 -11.59 -26.36 -11.56
CA SER A 69 -11.02 -26.26 -10.23
C SER A 69 -10.91 -24.77 -9.81
N PRO A 70 -10.83 -24.48 -8.51
CA PRO A 70 -10.62 -23.10 -8.04
C PRO A 70 -9.39 -22.41 -8.66
N GLU A 71 -8.31 -23.15 -8.91
CA GLU A 71 -7.09 -22.65 -9.49
C GLU A 71 -7.27 -22.31 -10.98
N GLU A 72 -7.82 -23.25 -11.79
CA GLU A 72 -8.15 -23.00 -13.20
C GLU A 72 -9.11 -21.82 -13.38
N THR A 73 -10.10 -21.70 -12.49
CA THR A 73 -11.06 -20.60 -12.51
C THR A 73 -10.38 -19.27 -12.19
N ALA A 74 -9.46 -19.24 -11.23
CA ALA A 74 -8.68 -18.04 -10.88
C ALA A 74 -7.76 -17.62 -12.04
N ASP A 75 -7.02 -18.55 -12.63
CA ASP A 75 -6.14 -18.28 -13.77
C ASP A 75 -6.93 -17.75 -14.98
N ARG A 76 -8.07 -18.37 -15.27
CA ARG A 76 -8.95 -17.91 -16.34
C ARG A 76 -9.53 -16.52 -16.08
N ALA A 77 -9.91 -16.24 -14.85
CA ALA A 77 -10.41 -14.92 -14.47
C ALA A 77 -9.30 -13.85 -14.60
N ALA A 78 -8.09 -14.13 -14.12
CA ALA A 78 -6.94 -13.25 -14.24
C ALA A 78 -6.66 -12.92 -15.72
N GLN A 79 -6.59 -13.95 -16.57
CA GLN A 79 -6.38 -13.81 -18.00
C GLN A 79 -7.46 -12.92 -18.65
N LEU A 80 -8.74 -13.18 -18.40
CA LEU A 80 -9.83 -12.41 -19.01
C LEU A 80 -9.88 -10.96 -18.54
N LEU A 81 -9.57 -10.70 -17.27
CA LEU A 81 -9.50 -9.35 -16.74
C LEU A 81 -8.42 -8.52 -17.45
N GLU A 82 -7.25 -9.11 -17.71
CA GLU A 82 -6.14 -8.47 -18.42
C GLU A 82 -6.45 -8.32 -19.92
N GLU A 83 -6.87 -9.40 -20.60
CA GLU A 83 -7.16 -9.40 -22.04
C GLU A 83 -8.25 -8.38 -22.43
N ARG A 84 -9.22 -8.15 -21.55
CA ARG A 84 -10.30 -7.17 -21.79
C ARG A 84 -9.94 -5.75 -21.33
N GLY A 85 -8.74 -5.55 -20.79
CA GLY A 85 -8.32 -4.26 -20.25
C GLY A 85 -9.14 -3.78 -19.04
N VAL A 86 -9.78 -4.71 -18.32
CA VAL A 86 -10.55 -4.38 -17.11
C VAL A 86 -9.61 -4.00 -15.98
N VAL A 87 -8.47 -4.69 -15.90
CA VAL A 87 -7.37 -4.41 -15.00
C VAL A 87 -6.05 -4.36 -15.77
N GLU A 88 -5.05 -3.70 -15.23
CA GLU A 88 -3.73 -3.69 -15.87
C GLU A 88 -2.98 -5.00 -15.61
N LYS A 89 -3.10 -5.55 -14.40
CA LYS A 89 -2.51 -6.83 -14.03
C LYS A 89 -3.32 -7.51 -12.93
N ALA A 90 -3.44 -8.82 -13.02
CA ALA A 90 -4.01 -9.68 -12.00
C ALA A 90 -3.00 -10.74 -11.57
N TYR A 91 -3.03 -11.14 -10.30
CA TYR A 91 -2.14 -12.11 -9.69
C TYR A 91 -2.99 -13.15 -8.95
N THR A 92 -2.79 -14.42 -9.26
CA THR A 92 -3.50 -15.49 -8.57
C THR A 92 -2.83 -15.82 -7.22
N HIS A 93 -3.55 -16.53 -6.37
CA HIS A 93 -2.96 -17.06 -5.13
C HIS A 93 -1.72 -17.93 -5.43
N HIS A 94 -1.76 -18.72 -6.52
CA HIS A 94 -0.63 -19.54 -6.96
C HIS A 94 0.59 -18.67 -7.30
N ASP A 95 0.40 -17.62 -8.11
CA ASP A 95 1.48 -16.69 -8.50
C ASP A 95 2.16 -16.07 -7.27
N LEU A 96 1.35 -15.65 -6.30
CA LEU A 96 1.85 -14.96 -5.12
C LEU A 96 2.52 -15.88 -4.08
N THR A 97 2.14 -17.18 -4.05
CA THR A 97 2.63 -18.09 -3.01
C THR A 97 3.65 -19.11 -3.50
N ARG A 98 3.60 -19.52 -4.77
CA ARG A 98 4.42 -20.60 -5.31
C ARG A 98 5.11 -20.27 -6.63
N GLY A 99 4.61 -19.26 -7.36
CA GLY A 99 5.13 -18.87 -8.66
C GLY A 99 6.41 -18.01 -8.60
N GLU A 100 7.06 -17.85 -9.72
CA GLU A 100 8.00 -16.75 -9.93
C GLU A 100 7.22 -15.45 -9.97
N LEU A 101 7.72 -14.45 -9.22
CA LEU A 101 7.05 -13.14 -9.18
C LEU A 101 7.34 -12.38 -10.46
N ALA A 102 6.28 -12.07 -11.20
CA ALA A 102 6.36 -11.48 -12.52
C ALA A 102 6.97 -10.06 -12.52
N ASP A 103 6.76 -9.30 -11.45
CA ASP A 103 7.21 -7.91 -11.34
C ASP A 103 7.31 -7.44 -9.89
N SER A 104 7.74 -6.19 -9.69
CA SER A 104 7.87 -5.60 -8.34
C SER A 104 6.53 -5.42 -7.63
N PHE A 105 5.41 -5.28 -8.34
CA PHE A 105 4.08 -5.21 -7.74
C PHE A 105 3.65 -6.57 -7.20
N ALA A 106 3.98 -7.66 -7.91
CA ALA A 106 3.78 -9.02 -7.41
C ALA A 106 4.46 -9.25 -6.05
N VAL A 107 5.66 -8.71 -5.85
CA VAL A 107 6.36 -8.74 -4.54
C VAL A 107 5.55 -8.02 -3.46
N MET A 108 5.00 -6.85 -3.78
CA MET A 108 4.19 -6.06 -2.84
C MET A 108 2.89 -6.79 -2.47
N PHE A 109 2.19 -7.32 -3.48
CA PHE A 109 0.99 -8.12 -3.26
C PHE A 109 1.28 -9.37 -2.44
N ARG A 110 2.38 -10.09 -2.72
CA ARG A 110 2.80 -11.23 -1.90
C ARG A 110 3.04 -10.85 -0.44
N ASN A 111 3.71 -9.73 -0.18
CA ASN A 111 4.00 -9.28 1.18
C ASN A 111 2.74 -8.91 1.98
N SER A 112 1.67 -8.51 1.31
CA SER A 112 0.36 -8.22 1.93
C SER A 112 -0.63 -9.38 1.84
N HIS A 113 -0.30 -10.44 1.09
CA HIS A 113 -1.17 -11.59 0.87
C HIS A 113 -1.16 -12.54 2.06
N TYR A 114 -2.33 -12.74 2.65
CA TYR A 114 -2.51 -13.73 3.71
C TYR A 114 -3.53 -14.79 3.26
N PRO A 115 -3.13 -16.06 3.06
CA PRO A 115 -4.00 -17.10 2.48
C PRO A 115 -5.35 -17.23 3.16
N GLY A 116 -5.41 -17.13 4.49
CA GLY A 116 -6.66 -17.22 5.26
C GLY A 116 -7.59 -16.00 5.12
N ARG A 117 -7.17 -14.92 4.46
CA ARG A 117 -7.94 -13.69 4.23
C ARG A 117 -8.06 -13.32 2.76
N ALA A 118 -7.51 -14.13 1.85
CA ALA A 118 -7.47 -13.88 0.41
C ALA A 118 -8.87 -13.90 -0.25
N HIS A 119 -9.82 -14.62 0.33
CA HIS A 119 -11.19 -14.68 -0.17
C HIS A 119 -12.01 -13.50 0.35
N ARG A 120 -11.91 -12.36 -0.33
CA ARG A 120 -12.77 -11.20 -0.07
C ARG A 120 -14.02 -11.26 -0.97
N PRO A 121 -15.14 -10.62 -0.57
CA PRO A 121 -16.34 -10.58 -1.42
C PRO A 121 -16.11 -10.00 -2.82
N LEU A 122 -15.10 -9.13 -2.97
CA LEU A 122 -14.71 -8.50 -4.24
C LEU A 122 -13.66 -9.31 -5.02
N SER A 123 -13.14 -10.39 -4.45
CA SER A 123 -12.17 -11.30 -5.08
C SER A 123 -12.51 -12.75 -4.69
N PRO A 124 -13.61 -13.31 -5.22
CA PRO A 124 -14.09 -14.64 -4.82
C PRO A 124 -13.11 -15.76 -5.12
N TYR A 125 -12.14 -15.52 -6.00
CA TYR A 125 -11.12 -16.49 -6.42
C TYR A 125 -9.74 -16.24 -5.78
N GLY A 126 -9.64 -15.35 -4.79
CA GLY A 126 -8.35 -15.01 -4.16
C GLY A 126 -7.41 -14.23 -5.07
N LEU A 127 -7.94 -13.56 -6.08
CA LEU A 127 -7.18 -12.71 -6.99
C LEU A 127 -6.84 -11.38 -6.32
N GLU A 128 -5.60 -10.95 -6.48
CA GLU A 128 -5.18 -9.57 -6.29
C GLU A 128 -5.00 -8.92 -7.66
N TYR A 129 -5.44 -7.70 -7.84
CA TYR A 129 -5.30 -7.00 -9.12
C TYR A 129 -5.09 -5.50 -8.93
N ARG A 130 -4.47 -4.88 -9.93
CA ARG A 130 -4.30 -3.44 -9.99
C ARG A 130 -4.92 -2.88 -11.27
N PHE A 131 -5.54 -1.73 -11.13
CA PHE A 131 -5.93 -0.90 -12.27
C PHE A 131 -4.73 -0.09 -12.76
N GLY A 132 -4.81 0.48 -13.95
CA GLY A 132 -3.82 1.41 -14.48
C GLY A 132 -3.68 2.65 -13.60
N ASP A 133 -2.49 3.25 -13.57
CA ASP A 133 -2.17 4.41 -12.72
C ASP A 133 -3.07 5.63 -13.01
N GLY A 134 -3.49 5.82 -14.25
CA GLY A 134 -4.41 6.91 -14.63
C GLY A 134 -5.88 6.71 -14.25
N ASP A 135 -6.25 5.51 -13.81
CA ASP A 135 -7.64 5.04 -13.72
C ASP A 135 -8.14 4.85 -12.27
N LEU A 136 -7.68 5.65 -11.31
CA LEU A 136 -7.85 5.33 -9.89
C LEU A 136 -8.82 6.25 -9.15
N VAL A 137 -9.02 7.49 -9.61
CA VAL A 137 -9.88 8.44 -8.92
C VAL A 137 -11.27 8.45 -9.53
N SER A 138 -12.27 8.07 -8.74
CA SER A 138 -13.65 8.02 -9.20
C SER A 138 -14.34 9.38 -9.20
N TYR A 139 -15.46 9.48 -9.92
CA TYR A 139 -16.35 10.65 -9.87
C TYR A 139 -16.96 10.91 -8.48
N ARG A 140 -16.94 9.93 -7.60
CA ARG A 140 -17.60 9.99 -6.29
C ARG A 140 -16.68 10.42 -5.16
N THR A 141 -15.37 10.50 -5.39
CA THR A 141 -14.36 10.79 -4.36
C THR A 141 -13.50 11.98 -4.76
N GLY A 142 -12.94 12.71 -3.79
CA GLY A 142 -11.97 13.77 -4.05
C GLY A 142 -10.67 13.21 -4.61
N THR A 143 -10.19 12.15 -3.98
CA THR A 143 -9.02 11.36 -4.36
C THR A 143 -9.20 9.92 -3.91
N THR A 144 -8.19 9.08 -4.07
CA THR A 144 -8.18 7.67 -3.64
C THR A 144 -6.82 7.26 -3.10
N HIS A 145 -6.79 6.13 -2.43
CA HIS A 145 -5.59 5.44 -1.94
C HIS A 145 -5.82 3.92 -1.97
N GLY A 146 -4.85 3.15 -1.51
CA GLY A 146 -4.94 1.69 -1.44
C GLY A 146 -4.38 1.01 -2.69
N THR A 147 -3.47 1.67 -3.39
CA THR A 147 -2.81 1.17 -4.59
C THR A 147 -1.34 0.82 -4.31
N PRO A 148 -0.70 -0.03 -5.13
CA PRO A 148 0.73 -0.31 -4.99
C PRO A 148 1.62 0.80 -5.59
N TYR A 149 1.05 1.87 -6.12
CA TYR A 149 1.79 2.94 -6.77
C TYR A 149 2.57 3.80 -5.77
N TRP A 150 3.63 4.44 -6.27
CA TRP A 150 4.59 5.12 -5.42
C TRP A 150 3.97 6.25 -4.58
N TYR A 151 3.00 6.99 -5.11
CA TYR A 151 2.35 8.09 -4.40
C TYR A 151 1.54 7.64 -3.18
N ASP A 152 1.02 6.41 -3.18
CA ASP A 152 0.37 5.82 -2.01
C ASP A 152 1.37 5.30 -0.98
N ARG A 153 2.57 4.91 -1.44
CA ARG A 153 3.63 4.34 -0.60
C ARG A 153 4.64 5.37 -0.10
N TRP A 154 4.62 6.56 -0.69
CA TRP A 154 5.52 7.64 -0.31
C TRP A 154 4.93 8.40 0.88
N VAL A 155 5.41 8.07 2.09
CA VAL A 155 4.97 8.64 3.35
C VAL A 155 6.14 9.26 4.11
N PRO A 156 5.90 10.24 5.00
CA PRO A 156 6.97 10.79 5.82
C PRO A 156 7.54 9.74 6.76
N PHE A 157 8.83 9.84 7.05
CA PHE A 157 9.51 9.10 8.12
C PHE A 157 10.27 10.12 8.97
N MET A 158 9.69 10.51 10.08
CA MET A 158 10.24 11.54 10.95
C MET A 158 10.47 10.98 12.36
N LEU A 159 11.58 11.35 12.93
CA LEU A 159 11.96 10.97 14.30
C LEU A 159 12.23 12.25 15.11
N MET A 160 11.90 12.22 16.40
CA MET A 160 12.11 13.32 17.32
C MET A 160 12.29 12.80 18.75
N GLY A 161 13.11 13.48 19.53
CA GLY A 161 13.32 13.17 20.97
C GLY A 161 14.70 12.63 21.28
N ALA A 162 14.80 11.84 22.32
CA ALA A 162 16.05 11.32 22.87
C ALA A 162 16.86 10.54 21.81
N GLY A 163 18.15 10.85 21.70
CA GLY A 163 19.06 10.16 20.79
C GLY A 163 18.89 10.49 19.30
N VAL A 164 17.94 11.36 18.93
CA VAL A 164 17.70 11.77 17.54
C VAL A 164 18.48 13.03 17.22
N ALA A 165 19.45 12.93 16.30
CA ALA A 165 20.16 14.09 15.79
C ALA A 165 19.27 14.93 14.87
N ARG A 166 19.43 16.26 14.93
CA ARG A 166 18.74 17.17 14.03
C ARG A 166 19.33 17.09 12.62
N GLY A 167 18.50 16.85 11.63
CA GLY A 167 18.93 16.77 10.23
C GLY A 167 17.89 16.12 9.32
N SER A 168 18.31 15.81 8.11
CA SER A 168 17.57 15.05 7.13
C SER A 168 18.49 14.01 6.48
N SER A 169 17.91 12.96 5.91
CA SER A 169 18.63 11.91 5.17
C SER A 169 17.87 11.59 3.90
N ASP A 170 18.61 11.44 2.81
CA ASP A 170 18.09 10.97 1.52
C ASP A 170 18.19 9.44 1.37
N SER A 171 18.62 8.75 2.43
CA SER A 171 18.65 7.28 2.44
C SER A 171 17.24 6.72 2.47
N ALA A 172 17.02 5.63 1.72
CA ALA A 172 15.74 4.95 1.73
C ALA A 172 15.42 4.42 3.13
N ALA A 173 14.21 4.71 3.59
CA ALA A 173 13.61 4.21 4.82
C ALA A 173 12.24 3.63 4.51
N TYR A 174 11.87 2.57 5.20
CA TYR A 174 10.59 1.91 5.03
C TYR A 174 9.78 2.02 6.32
N THR A 175 8.47 2.05 6.24
CA THR A 175 7.61 2.13 7.43
C THR A 175 7.85 1.00 8.43
N VAL A 176 8.23 -0.18 7.95
CA VAL A 176 8.64 -1.33 8.78
C VAL A 176 9.91 -1.07 9.62
N ASP A 177 10.74 -0.08 9.23
CA ASP A 177 11.94 0.31 9.96
C ASP A 177 11.62 1.17 11.20
N MET A 178 10.40 1.70 11.30
CA MET A 178 10.03 2.61 12.40
C MET A 178 10.10 1.92 13.76
N ALA A 179 9.50 0.77 13.91
CA ALA A 179 9.44 0.04 15.17
C ALA A 179 10.82 -0.38 15.68
N PRO A 180 11.69 -1.04 14.90
CA PRO A 180 13.05 -1.37 15.35
C PRO A 180 13.92 -0.13 15.62
N THR A 181 13.70 0.96 14.87
CA THR A 181 14.42 2.23 15.12
C THR A 181 14.03 2.85 16.46
N LEU A 182 12.72 2.93 16.75
CA LEU A 182 12.23 3.44 18.04
C LEU A 182 12.69 2.55 19.21
N ALA A 183 12.63 1.22 19.05
CA ALA A 183 13.12 0.28 20.05
C ALA A 183 14.61 0.53 20.37
N ALA A 184 15.44 0.66 19.35
CA ALA A 184 16.86 0.92 19.53
C ALA A 184 17.15 2.28 20.17
N LEU A 185 16.42 3.35 19.81
CA LEU A 185 16.54 4.67 20.44
C LEU A 185 16.10 4.64 21.90
N ALA A 186 15.10 3.85 22.23
CA ALA A 186 14.62 3.64 23.60
C ALA A 186 15.46 2.65 24.42
N GLY A 187 16.53 2.05 23.85
CA GLY A 187 17.35 1.03 24.51
C GLY A 187 16.61 -0.31 24.71
N ILE A 188 15.56 -0.58 23.93
CA ILE A 188 14.76 -1.80 23.97
C ILE A 188 15.27 -2.76 22.90
N ARG A 189 15.47 -4.03 23.25
CA ARG A 189 15.81 -5.06 22.26
C ARG A 189 14.58 -5.35 21.40
N ALA A 190 14.66 -5.10 20.10
CA ALA A 190 13.66 -5.51 19.14
C ALA A 190 13.68 -7.05 18.96
N PRO A 191 12.54 -7.68 18.61
CA PRO A 191 12.50 -9.07 18.13
C PRO A 191 13.46 -9.30 16.95
N ASP A 192 13.97 -10.53 16.82
CA ASP A 192 14.96 -10.86 15.80
C ASP A 192 14.29 -11.19 14.42
N ASP A 193 12.97 -11.35 14.40
CA ASP A 193 12.14 -11.75 13.25
C ASP A 193 11.36 -10.58 12.61
N LEU A 194 11.81 -9.34 12.81
CA LEU A 194 11.20 -8.17 12.17
C LEU A 194 11.65 -8.04 10.72
N ASP A 195 10.73 -7.66 9.84
CA ASP A 195 11.03 -7.34 8.43
C ASP A 195 11.85 -6.06 8.28
N GLY A 196 11.72 -5.13 9.23
CA GLY A 196 12.45 -3.85 9.27
C GLY A 196 13.75 -3.93 10.05
N ARG A 197 14.56 -2.91 9.88
CA ARG A 197 15.84 -2.72 10.59
C ARG A 197 15.90 -1.35 11.26
N ALA A 198 16.64 -1.25 12.36
CA ALA A 198 16.92 0.04 12.94
C ALA A 198 17.77 0.90 12.00
N ILE A 199 17.28 2.10 11.67
CA ILE A 199 18.02 3.12 10.91
C ILE A 199 18.34 4.28 11.84
N TYR A 200 19.61 4.69 11.81
CA TYR A 200 20.05 5.86 12.59
C TYR A 200 20.43 6.96 11.62
N PRO A 201 19.95 8.20 11.82
CA PRO A 201 20.58 9.34 11.20
C PRO A 201 22.01 9.44 11.76
N ARG A 202 23.00 9.23 10.90
CA ARG A 202 24.41 9.46 11.22
C ARG A 202 24.75 10.91 11.07
#